data_dd207b359780f03bec1698a283bd34a2
#
_entry.id   dd207b359780f03bec1698a283bd34a2
#
_cell.length_a   1.000
_cell.length_b   1.000
_cell.length_c   1.000
_cell.angle_alpha   90.00
_cell.angle_beta   90.00
_cell.angle_gamma   90.00
#
_symmetry.space_group_name_H-M   'P 1'
#
loop_
_entity.id
_entity.type
_entity.pdbx_description
1 polymer ?
#
loop_
_entity_poly.entity_id
_entity_poly.type
_entity_poly.pdbx_seq_one_letter_code
_entity_poly.pdbx_strand_id
1 'polypeptide(L)'
;TTGSLWFQSDTGIRFTDSAVNESMAAFYDNGAVELYYDGSKKFETTATGVTIPGIIVDRLGGDIRRAIQTTKSSAYTLVEEDTGRHVYISTGGVTVPNNVLVAGAMVTIVNNSGSNQTITQGSGMTMYYTADATTGNRTLAGRGVCTILFASGSQSYISGGGLS
;
A
#
# COMPACT_ATOMS: atom_id res chain seq x y z
N THR A 1 -15.97 35.94 20.87
CA THR A 1 -17.14 35.05 20.87
C THR A 1 -16.87 33.86 19.98
N THR A 2 -16.66 32.69 20.59
CA THR A 2 -16.60 31.40 19.90
C THR A 2 -18.04 30.96 19.62
N GLY A 3 -18.61 31.40 18.49
CA GLY A 3 -19.92 30.97 18.03
C GLY A 3 -19.81 29.78 17.08
N SER A 4 -20.65 28.76 17.26
CA SER A 4 -20.83 27.70 16.26
C SER A 4 -21.90 28.12 15.26
N LEU A 5 -21.68 27.82 13.97
CA LEU A 5 -22.70 27.95 12.95
C LEU A 5 -23.50 26.65 12.89
N TRP A 6 -24.83 26.75 13.05
CA TRP A 6 -25.73 25.61 13.03
C TRP A 6 -26.58 25.64 11.76
N PHE A 7 -26.61 24.53 11.05
CA PHE A 7 -27.59 24.26 9.99
C PHE A 7 -28.53 23.18 10.47
N GLN A 8 -29.85 23.44 10.46
CA GLN A 8 -30.88 22.50 10.91
C GLN A 8 -31.93 22.32 9.80
N SER A 9 -32.38 21.09 9.62
CA SER A 9 -33.42 20.73 8.66
C SER A 9 -34.06 19.41 9.11
N ASP A 10 -35.36 19.30 9.00
CA ASP A 10 -36.13 18.11 9.36
C ASP A 10 -36.01 16.98 8.30
N THR A 11 -35.40 17.25 7.15
CA THR A 11 -35.27 16.28 6.06
C THR A 11 -33.84 16.04 5.61
N GLY A 12 -32.90 16.91 6.02
CA GLY A 12 -31.48 16.85 5.66
C GLY A 12 -30.97 18.14 5.04
N ILE A 13 -29.66 18.20 4.86
CA ILE A 13 -28.92 19.33 4.28
C ILE A 13 -28.24 18.86 3.01
N ARG A 14 -28.33 19.65 1.94
CA ARG A 14 -27.69 19.33 0.67
C ARG A 14 -26.90 20.54 0.15
N PHE A 15 -25.70 20.25 -0.36
CA PHE A 15 -24.87 21.21 -1.10
C PHE A 15 -24.92 20.83 -2.56
N THR A 16 -25.30 21.80 -3.40
CA THR A 16 -25.45 21.61 -4.85
C THR A 16 -24.69 22.70 -5.59
N ASP A 17 -24.50 22.53 -6.88
CA ASP A 17 -24.09 23.61 -7.77
C ASP A 17 -25.15 24.72 -7.86
N SER A 18 -24.85 25.83 -8.53
CA SER A 18 -25.74 26.98 -8.65
C SER A 18 -27.00 26.68 -9.48
N ALA A 19 -26.96 25.67 -10.33
CA ALA A 19 -28.10 25.23 -11.16
C ALA A 19 -28.99 24.20 -10.42
N VAL A 20 -28.61 23.76 -9.25
CA VAL A 20 -29.30 22.75 -8.41
C VAL A 20 -29.47 21.40 -9.15
N ASN A 21 -28.60 21.11 -10.10
CA ASN A 21 -28.68 19.90 -10.91
C ASN A 21 -27.60 18.87 -10.54
N GLU A 22 -26.58 19.28 -9.76
CA GLU A 22 -25.51 18.41 -9.28
C GLU A 22 -25.35 18.54 -7.77
N SER A 23 -25.37 17.40 -7.06
CA SER A 23 -25.07 17.34 -5.63
C SER A 23 -23.56 17.20 -5.41
N MET A 24 -23.01 17.99 -4.47
CA MET A 24 -21.65 17.88 -3.97
C MET A 24 -21.59 17.09 -2.66
N ALA A 25 -22.56 17.36 -1.75
CA ALA A 25 -22.71 16.64 -0.49
C ALA A 25 -24.18 16.59 -0.07
N ALA A 26 -24.59 15.53 0.61
CA ALA A 26 -25.90 15.38 1.20
C ALA A 26 -25.79 14.75 2.60
N PHE A 27 -26.57 15.28 3.56
CA PHE A 27 -26.69 14.82 4.93
C PHE A 27 -28.16 14.56 5.17
N TYR A 28 -28.55 13.29 5.32
CA TYR A 28 -29.94 12.92 5.53
C TYR A 28 -30.21 12.75 7.03
N ASP A 29 -31.37 13.23 7.48
CA ASP A 29 -31.83 12.99 8.85
C ASP A 29 -32.00 11.48 9.06
N ASN A 30 -31.40 10.94 10.14
CA ASN A 30 -31.36 9.50 10.45
C ASN A 30 -30.89 8.60 9.26
N GLY A 31 -30.13 9.16 8.33
CA GLY A 31 -29.69 8.53 7.09
C GLY A 31 -28.20 8.68 6.84
N ALA A 32 -27.83 8.50 5.59
CA ALA A 32 -26.45 8.57 5.14
C ALA A 32 -25.91 10.00 5.09
N VAL A 33 -24.59 10.12 5.23
CA VAL A 33 -23.79 11.23 4.71
C VAL A 33 -23.21 10.79 3.39
N GLU A 34 -23.42 11.58 2.34
CA GLU A 34 -22.97 11.26 0.99
C GLU A 34 -22.10 12.39 0.43
N LEU A 35 -21.01 12.03 -0.23
CA LEU A 35 -20.13 12.95 -0.96
C LEU A 35 -20.06 12.55 -2.42
N TYR A 36 -20.06 13.56 -3.31
CA TYR A 36 -20.12 13.37 -4.76
C TYR A 36 -18.95 14.06 -5.46
N TYR A 37 -18.63 13.57 -6.64
CA TYR A 37 -17.74 14.19 -7.60
C TYR A 37 -18.31 13.96 -9.00
N ASP A 38 -18.57 15.04 -9.72
CA ASP A 38 -19.13 15.03 -11.08
C ASP A 38 -20.39 14.14 -11.14
N GLY A 39 -21.41 14.46 -10.31
CA GLY A 39 -22.69 13.76 -10.21
C GLY A 39 -22.62 12.31 -9.69
N SER A 40 -21.42 11.77 -9.48
CA SER A 40 -21.20 10.40 -9.04
C SER A 40 -20.89 10.32 -7.55
N LYS A 41 -21.63 9.50 -6.78
CA LYS A 41 -21.35 9.26 -5.36
C LYS A 41 -19.99 8.60 -5.18
N LYS A 42 -19.15 9.16 -4.29
CA LYS A 42 -17.78 8.68 -3.98
C LYS A 42 -17.63 8.20 -2.56
N PHE A 43 -18.49 8.60 -1.65
CA PHE A 43 -18.48 8.21 -0.24
C PHE A 43 -19.90 8.17 0.29
N GLU A 44 -20.19 7.21 1.17
CA GLU A 44 -21.47 7.08 1.85
C GLU A 44 -21.28 6.43 3.23
N THR A 45 -21.92 6.99 4.28
CA THR A 45 -22.05 6.31 5.55
C THR A 45 -23.22 5.33 5.53
N THR A 46 -23.07 4.19 6.18
CA THR A 46 -24.10 3.15 6.31
C THR A 46 -24.31 2.79 7.78
N ALA A 47 -25.31 1.99 8.11
CA ALA A 47 -25.55 1.51 9.48
C ALA A 47 -24.37 0.73 10.05
N THR A 48 -23.51 0.14 9.22
CA THR A 48 -22.39 -0.72 9.65
C THR A 48 -21.01 -0.17 9.31
N GLY A 49 -20.91 1.00 8.71
CA GLY A 49 -19.63 1.58 8.32
C GLY A 49 -19.72 2.59 7.18
N VAL A 50 -18.80 2.52 6.23
CA VAL A 50 -18.74 3.39 5.06
C VAL A 50 -18.65 2.58 3.78
N THR A 51 -19.28 3.08 2.72
CA THR A 51 -19.13 2.57 1.36
C THR A 51 -18.38 3.59 0.51
N ILE A 52 -17.38 3.11 -0.22
CA ILE A 52 -16.63 3.90 -1.20
C ILE A 52 -16.79 3.23 -2.55
N PRO A 53 -17.68 3.75 -3.42
CA PRO A 53 -17.83 3.26 -4.78
C PRO A 53 -16.59 3.60 -5.60
N GLY A 54 -15.76 2.60 -5.90
CA GLY A 54 -14.52 2.80 -6.64
C GLY A 54 -13.29 2.29 -5.89
N ILE A 55 -12.17 2.97 -6.06
CA ILE A 55 -10.89 2.62 -5.43
C ILE A 55 -10.55 3.63 -4.32
N ILE A 56 -9.86 3.14 -3.30
CA ILE A 56 -9.17 3.99 -2.33
C ILE A 56 -7.71 3.99 -2.73
N VAL A 57 -7.15 5.17 -2.96
CA VAL A 57 -5.77 5.30 -3.42
C VAL A 57 -4.85 5.76 -2.28
N ASP A 58 -3.61 5.27 -2.30
CA ASP A 58 -2.54 5.80 -1.48
C ASP A 58 -2.03 7.15 -2.03
N ARG A 59 -1.07 7.77 -1.35
CA ARG A 59 -0.41 9.01 -1.77
C ARG A 59 0.20 8.94 -3.20
N LEU A 60 0.52 7.75 -3.67
CA LEU A 60 1.13 7.51 -4.99
C LEU A 60 0.10 7.09 -6.06
N GLY A 61 -1.20 7.15 -5.72
CA GLY A 61 -2.30 6.80 -6.64
C GLY A 61 -2.57 5.30 -6.76
N GLY A 62 -1.95 4.48 -5.92
CA GLY A 62 -2.17 3.04 -5.91
C GLY A 62 -3.42 2.61 -5.16
N ASP A 63 -4.21 1.68 -5.71
CA ASP A 63 -5.36 1.08 -5.03
C ASP A 63 -4.90 0.27 -3.81
N ILE A 64 -5.24 0.73 -2.59
CA ILE A 64 -4.82 0.09 -1.32
C ILE A 64 -5.34 -1.34 -1.14
N ARG A 65 -6.29 -1.80 -1.97
CA ARG A 65 -6.82 -3.17 -1.97
C ARG A 65 -5.94 -4.14 -2.75
N ARG A 66 -4.87 -3.67 -3.38
CA ARG A 66 -3.95 -4.46 -4.21
C ARG A 66 -2.52 -4.31 -3.71
N ALA A 67 -1.77 -5.39 -3.76
CA ALA A 67 -0.31 -5.31 -3.71
C ALA A 67 0.17 -4.77 -5.06
N ILE A 68 0.49 -3.47 -5.11
CA ILE A 68 0.89 -2.79 -6.35
C ILE A 68 2.23 -3.35 -6.83
N GLN A 69 2.32 -3.59 -8.14
CA GLN A 69 3.53 -4.12 -8.75
C GLN A 69 4.52 -3.01 -9.13
N THR A 70 5.76 -3.15 -8.69
CA THR A 70 6.92 -2.40 -9.16
C THR A 70 7.75 -3.29 -10.07
N THR A 71 7.73 -3.06 -11.39
CA THR A 71 8.48 -3.89 -12.35
C THR A 71 9.91 -3.39 -12.54
N LYS A 72 10.88 -4.28 -12.41
CA LYS A 72 12.32 -3.99 -12.57
C LYS A 72 13.00 -5.01 -13.49
N SER A 73 13.87 -4.51 -14.35
CA SER A 73 14.66 -5.28 -15.31
C SER A 73 16.17 -5.06 -15.17
N SER A 74 16.61 -4.55 -14.04
CA SER A 74 18.01 -4.35 -13.66
C SER A 74 18.15 -4.42 -12.15
N ALA A 75 19.39 -4.41 -11.64
CA ALA A 75 19.65 -4.36 -10.20
C ALA A 75 18.85 -3.23 -9.53
N TYR A 76 18.19 -3.56 -8.43
CA TYR A 76 17.27 -2.66 -7.75
C TYR A 76 17.54 -2.62 -6.24
N THR A 77 17.58 -1.43 -5.68
CA THR A 77 17.61 -1.22 -4.23
C THR A 77 16.21 -0.78 -3.80
N LEU A 78 15.66 -1.44 -2.78
CA LEU A 78 14.33 -1.10 -2.24
C LEU A 78 14.31 0.35 -1.75
N VAL A 79 13.16 0.99 -1.93
CA VAL A 79 12.87 2.36 -1.47
C VAL A 79 11.65 2.35 -0.54
N GLU A 80 11.40 3.44 0.19
CA GLU A 80 10.26 3.54 1.11
C GLU A 80 8.92 3.25 0.44
N GLU A 81 8.78 3.68 -0.81
CA GLU A 81 7.57 3.49 -1.63
C GLU A 81 7.27 2.03 -1.98
N ASP A 82 8.20 1.10 -1.77
CA ASP A 82 7.97 -0.34 -1.97
C ASP A 82 7.19 -0.97 -0.80
N THR A 83 6.99 -0.25 0.30
CA THR A 83 6.19 -0.72 1.44
C THR A 83 4.77 -1.11 1.01
N GLY A 84 4.37 -2.35 1.32
CA GLY A 84 3.05 -2.89 0.95
C GLY A 84 2.92 -3.28 -0.51
N ARG A 85 4.01 -3.23 -1.28
CA ARG A 85 4.03 -3.55 -2.72
C ARG A 85 4.75 -4.87 -3.00
N HIS A 86 4.71 -5.31 -4.26
CA HIS A 86 5.60 -6.37 -4.72
C HIS A 86 6.51 -5.89 -5.84
N VAL A 87 7.79 -6.23 -5.71
CA VAL A 87 8.81 -5.99 -6.72
C VAL A 87 8.86 -7.21 -7.65
N TYR A 88 8.54 -6.98 -8.92
CA TYR A 88 8.55 -7.97 -9.99
C TYR A 88 9.86 -7.82 -10.76
N ILE A 89 10.88 -8.62 -10.42
CA ILE A 89 12.25 -8.48 -10.94
C ILE A 89 12.58 -9.57 -11.94
N SER A 90 13.19 -9.20 -13.08
CA SER A 90 13.62 -10.15 -14.11
C SER A 90 15.14 -10.36 -14.15
N THR A 91 15.94 -9.41 -13.69
CA THR A 91 17.41 -9.53 -13.65
C THR A 91 18.03 -8.52 -12.70
N GLY A 92 19.26 -8.78 -12.26
CA GLY A 92 20.09 -7.88 -11.47
C GLY A 92 19.92 -7.99 -9.94
N GLY A 93 18.93 -8.77 -9.47
CA GLY A 93 18.70 -8.95 -8.03
C GLY A 93 18.11 -7.72 -7.33
N VAL A 94 17.89 -7.87 -6.02
CA VAL A 94 17.31 -6.83 -5.16
C VAL A 94 18.19 -6.61 -3.93
N THR A 95 18.54 -5.37 -3.63
CA THR A 95 19.25 -4.99 -2.40
C THR A 95 18.27 -4.49 -1.35
N VAL A 96 18.38 -5.03 -0.14
CA VAL A 96 17.62 -4.64 1.04
C VAL A 96 18.43 -3.58 1.81
N PRO A 97 18.08 -2.29 1.71
CA PRO A 97 18.90 -1.21 2.25
C PRO A 97 18.71 -1.06 3.77
N ASN A 98 19.69 -0.41 4.40
CA ASN A 98 19.62 0.00 5.80
C ASN A 98 18.99 1.39 5.94
N ASN A 99 18.17 1.59 6.98
CA ASN A 99 17.54 2.88 7.34
C ASN A 99 16.71 3.56 6.21
N VAL A 100 16.11 2.76 5.33
CA VAL A 100 15.19 3.25 4.29
C VAL A 100 13.75 2.83 4.60
N LEU A 101 13.53 1.55 4.93
CA LEU A 101 12.23 1.04 5.34
C LEU A 101 12.17 0.94 6.87
N VAL A 102 11.00 1.22 7.43
CA VAL A 102 10.79 1.28 8.89
C VAL A 102 10.14 0.00 9.43
N ALA A 103 10.05 -0.12 10.75
CA ALA A 103 9.35 -1.23 11.40
C ALA A 103 7.90 -1.35 10.90
N GLY A 104 7.49 -2.58 10.59
CA GLY A 104 6.17 -2.89 10.03
C GLY A 104 6.10 -2.80 8.49
N ALA A 105 7.10 -2.25 7.81
CA ALA A 105 7.16 -2.31 6.36
C ALA A 105 7.29 -3.76 5.89
N MET A 106 6.58 -4.09 4.81
CA MET A 106 6.61 -5.41 4.19
C MET A 106 6.73 -5.25 2.67
N VAL A 107 7.64 -6.00 2.06
CA VAL A 107 7.86 -6.02 0.62
C VAL A 107 7.89 -7.45 0.13
N THR A 108 7.12 -7.76 -0.89
CA THR A 108 7.20 -9.06 -1.58
C THR A 108 8.07 -8.93 -2.82
N ILE A 109 8.94 -9.90 -3.07
CA ILE A 109 9.77 -9.98 -4.27
C ILE A 109 9.36 -11.21 -5.08
N VAL A 110 9.05 -10.99 -6.34
CA VAL A 110 8.71 -12.02 -7.32
C VAL A 110 9.82 -12.09 -8.35
N ASN A 111 10.52 -13.20 -8.44
CA ASN A 111 11.49 -13.44 -9.50
C ASN A 111 10.75 -13.84 -10.79
N ASN A 112 10.62 -12.91 -11.72
CA ASN A 112 9.97 -13.15 -13.02
C ASN A 112 10.94 -13.73 -14.07
N SER A 113 11.99 -14.39 -13.67
CA SER A 113 12.90 -15.03 -14.62
C SER A 113 12.98 -16.54 -14.39
N GLY A 114 13.57 -17.25 -15.34
CA GLY A 114 13.93 -18.66 -15.17
C GLY A 114 15.27 -18.87 -14.45
N SER A 115 15.98 -17.78 -14.13
CA SER A 115 17.30 -17.80 -13.48
C SER A 115 17.21 -17.30 -12.05
N ASN A 116 18.15 -17.72 -11.22
CA ASN A 116 18.24 -17.26 -9.83
C ASN A 116 18.51 -15.74 -9.78
N GLN A 117 17.92 -15.08 -8.78
CA GLN A 117 18.18 -13.69 -8.44
C GLN A 117 18.77 -13.61 -7.03
N THR A 118 19.71 -12.70 -6.80
CA THR A 118 20.25 -12.47 -5.47
C THR A 118 19.41 -11.44 -4.71
N ILE A 119 19.04 -11.77 -3.48
CA ILE A 119 18.52 -10.80 -2.51
C ILE A 119 19.69 -10.42 -1.62
N THR A 120 20.21 -9.22 -1.80
CA THR A 120 21.42 -8.75 -1.14
C THR A 120 21.09 -8.05 0.17
N GLN A 121 21.72 -8.49 1.26
CA GLN A 121 21.73 -7.77 2.51
C GLN A 121 22.60 -6.52 2.35
N GLY A 122 21.99 -5.33 2.39
CA GLY A 122 22.70 -4.06 2.28
C GLY A 122 23.64 -3.80 3.49
N SER A 123 24.62 -2.95 3.29
CA SER A 123 25.55 -2.58 4.36
C SER A 123 24.79 -1.98 5.56
N GLY A 124 25.06 -2.48 6.77
CA GLY A 124 24.40 -2.05 8.01
C GLY A 124 23.01 -2.67 8.25
N MET A 125 22.44 -3.40 7.28
CA MET A 125 21.23 -4.20 7.45
C MET A 125 21.58 -5.56 8.04
N THR A 126 20.72 -6.08 8.93
CA THR A 126 20.73 -7.50 9.36
C THR A 126 19.48 -8.16 8.84
N MET A 127 19.61 -9.05 7.86
CA MET A 127 18.47 -9.76 7.24
C MET A 127 18.50 -11.23 7.68
N TYR A 128 17.60 -11.62 8.58
CA TYR A 128 17.45 -12.99 9.05
C TYR A 128 16.65 -13.84 8.08
N TYR A 129 17.18 -15.02 7.75
CA TYR A 129 16.42 -16.05 7.06
C TYR A 129 15.59 -16.84 8.06
N THR A 130 14.28 -16.89 7.89
CA THR A 130 13.37 -17.48 8.88
C THR A 130 13.48 -19.00 9.00
N ALA A 131 14.05 -19.68 8.01
CA ALA A 131 14.16 -21.13 8.00
C ALA A 131 15.26 -21.66 8.95
N ASP A 132 16.35 -20.90 9.14
CA ASP A 132 17.52 -21.37 9.91
C ASP A 132 18.15 -20.27 10.79
N ALA A 133 17.54 -19.09 10.86
CA ALA A 133 18.01 -17.91 11.59
C ALA A 133 19.39 -17.36 11.14
N THR A 134 19.93 -17.82 10.02
CA THR A 134 21.18 -17.26 9.46
C THR A 134 20.92 -15.89 8.84
N THR A 135 21.97 -15.08 8.70
CA THR A 135 21.92 -13.75 8.09
C THR A 135 22.74 -13.70 6.80
N GLY A 136 22.56 -12.64 6.02
CA GLY A 136 23.30 -12.40 4.80
C GLY A 136 22.46 -12.48 3.52
N ASN A 137 23.15 -12.52 2.39
CA ASN A 137 22.52 -12.61 1.09
C ASN A 137 21.74 -13.92 0.93
N ARG A 138 20.68 -13.87 0.13
CA ARG A 138 19.87 -15.06 -0.23
C ARG A 138 19.77 -15.20 -1.74
N THR A 139 19.58 -16.44 -2.15
CA THR A 139 19.28 -16.77 -3.56
C THR A 139 17.78 -17.02 -3.68
N LEU A 140 17.11 -16.28 -4.53
CA LEU A 140 15.72 -16.52 -4.93
C LEU A 140 15.70 -17.24 -6.26
N ALA A 141 15.31 -18.50 -6.25
CA ALA A 141 15.27 -19.35 -7.45
C ALA A 141 14.41 -18.75 -8.56
N GLY A 142 14.61 -19.19 -9.79
CA GLY A 142 13.75 -18.83 -10.93
C GLY A 142 12.27 -19.09 -10.60
N ARG A 143 11.40 -18.11 -10.82
CA ARG A 143 9.98 -18.13 -10.47
C ARG A 143 9.68 -18.20 -8.97
N GLY A 144 10.68 -18.02 -8.12
CA GLY A 144 10.53 -17.94 -6.67
C GLY A 144 9.85 -16.65 -6.22
N VAL A 145 9.26 -16.72 -5.02
CA VAL A 145 8.61 -15.57 -4.36
C VAL A 145 9.07 -15.53 -2.91
N CYS A 146 9.49 -14.37 -2.44
CA CYS A 146 9.81 -14.17 -1.03
C CYS A 146 9.20 -12.87 -0.50
N THR A 147 9.03 -12.81 0.82
CA THR A 147 8.56 -11.63 1.52
C THR A 147 9.59 -11.21 2.56
N ILE A 148 9.83 -9.91 2.67
CA ILE A 148 10.71 -9.28 3.64
C ILE A 148 9.84 -8.44 4.58
N LEU A 149 9.91 -8.73 5.88
CA LEU A 149 9.28 -7.95 6.95
C LEU A 149 10.37 -7.19 7.70
N PHE A 150 10.24 -5.89 7.81
CA PHE A 150 11.16 -5.03 8.56
C PHE A 150 10.72 -4.91 10.02
N ALA A 151 11.60 -5.31 10.95
CA ALA A 151 11.40 -5.14 12.39
C ALA A 151 11.95 -3.79 12.88
N SER A 152 12.90 -3.22 12.14
CA SER A 152 13.43 -1.87 12.34
C SER A 152 14.05 -1.37 11.03
N GLY A 153 14.63 -0.17 11.03
CA GLY A 153 15.39 0.34 9.88
C GLY A 153 16.63 -0.50 9.54
N SER A 154 17.16 -1.25 10.50
CA SER A 154 18.40 -2.03 10.33
C SER A 154 18.23 -3.54 10.50
N GLN A 155 16.98 -4.03 10.70
CA GLN A 155 16.70 -5.44 10.93
C GLN A 155 15.47 -5.88 10.14
N SER A 156 15.58 -6.98 9.41
CA SER A 156 14.50 -7.58 8.65
C SER A 156 14.52 -9.11 8.72
N TYR A 157 13.37 -9.70 8.38
CA TYR A 157 13.17 -11.15 8.29
C TYR A 157 12.71 -11.49 6.88
N ILE A 158 13.35 -12.46 6.25
CA ILE A 158 13.00 -12.91 4.90
C ILE A 158 12.55 -14.36 4.91
N SER A 159 11.47 -14.65 4.20
CA SER A 159 10.94 -15.99 3.97
C SER A 159 10.32 -16.13 2.57
N GLY A 160 10.20 -17.35 2.07
CA GLY A 160 9.51 -17.57 0.80
C GLY A 160 9.84 -18.88 0.10
N GLY A 161 9.05 -19.18 -0.93
CA GLY A 161 9.27 -20.34 -1.79
C GLY A 161 10.39 -20.09 -2.80
N GLY A 162 11.34 -21.05 -2.86
CA GLY A 162 12.51 -20.94 -3.70
C GLY A 162 13.63 -20.05 -3.14
N LEU A 163 13.59 -19.73 -1.86
CA LEU A 163 14.62 -18.97 -1.17
C LEU A 163 15.62 -19.93 -0.48
N SER A 164 16.89 -19.62 -0.62
CA SER A 164 18.01 -20.36 0.00
C SER A 164 19.16 -19.43 0.38
#